data_a217996c8cf3e4af37b76ac8a31b0bf3
#
_entry.id   a217996c8cf3e4af37b76ac8a31b0bf3
#
_cell.length_a   1.000
_cell.length_b   1.000
_cell.length_c   1.000
_cell.angle_alpha   90.00
_cell.angle_beta   90.00
_cell.angle_gamma   90.00
#
_symmetry.space_group_name_H-M   'P 1'
#
loop_
_entity.id
_entity.type
_entity.pdbx_description
1 polymer ?
#
loop_
_entity_poly.entity_id
_entity_poly.type
_entity_poly.pdbx_seq_one_letter_code
_entity_poly.pdbx_strand_id
1 'polypeptide(L)'
;MKIENIRLFTAAGQVDLVLENGICRYEDVTVEFDGANVAITGGETKLKTLEIEFKNEFFRDALVLCDAFERGYGEFAWKKPDYSRLMPWYFGAYEDNKTYCFGVKTRPNTICTWRCDENRITLIVDLRNGKNPLALNGRRIEACQMVTETYEGDAFDALCAFCKVMCDDAKLLTGPIYGGNDWYCNYGDSSAEKILRHTQRIVECAPKDGPKPYMVIDDGWQVCARCTGPWYTGNQLFGDMGVLAKQIEEMGAIPGIWIRPLRTVEMLPKDWVLTRQDDYAFLMDPSVPEVLDKVAEDIVRIRNWGYKLIKHDFTTGDTFGLWGFEMSDDYVSQKEFADKTKTTAEIIKNLYQTIRDAAGDDIAIIG
;
A
#
# COMPACT_ATOMS: atom_id res chain seq x y z
N MET A 1 -24.81 -8.80 -4.09
CA MET A 1 -25.35 -7.43 -4.39
C MET A 1 -25.91 -7.39 -5.80
N LYS A 2 -27.01 -6.67 -6.03
CA LYS A 2 -27.58 -6.48 -7.37
C LYS A 2 -26.99 -5.21 -7.97
N ILE A 3 -26.34 -5.33 -9.13
CA ILE A 3 -25.83 -4.19 -9.89
C ILE A 3 -27.02 -3.40 -10.44
N GLU A 4 -27.03 -2.08 -10.22
CA GLU A 4 -28.05 -1.16 -10.74
C GLU A 4 -27.53 -0.35 -11.91
N ASN A 5 -26.26 0.08 -11.85
CA ASN A 5 -25.65 0.86 -12.90
C ASN A 5 -24.17 0.54 -13.03
N ILE A 6 -23.63 0.65 -14.26
CA ILE A 6 -22.21 0.51 -14.56
C ILE A 6 -21.82 1.69 -15.45
N ARG A 7 -20.81 2.46 -15.00
CA ARG A 7 -20.32 3.61 -15.75
C ARG A 7 -18.85 3.46 -16.06
N LEU A 8 -18.49 3.63 -17.31
CA LEU A 8 -17.10 3.64 -17.77
C LEU A 8 -16.68 5.08 -18.07
N PHE A 9 -15.58 5.50 -17.45
CA PHE A 9 -14.95 6.79 -17.71
C PHE A 9 -13.71 6.57 -18.57
N THR A 10 -13.66 7.26 -19.68
CA THR A 10 -12.57 7.23 -20.66
C THR A 10 -11.95 8.60 -20.84
N ALA A 11 -10.90 8.71 -21.64
CA ALA A 11 -10.36 10.02 -22.04
C ALA A 11 -11.37 10.85 -22.86
N ALA A 12 -12.31 10.19 -23.55
CA ALA A 12 -13.34 10.84 -24.37
C ALA A 12 -14.58 11.28 -23.56
N GLY A 13 -14.78 10.75 -22.36
CA GLY A 13 -15.93 11.06 -21.50
C GLY A 13 -16.45 9.86 -20.75
N GLN A 14 -17.66 9.99 -20.23
CA GLN A 14 -18.40 8.97 -19.48
C GLN A 14 -19.40 8.27 -20.40
N VAL A 15 -19.59 6.96 -20.18
CA VAL A 15 -20.63 6.16 -20.83
C VAL A 15 -21.27 5.20 -19.81
N ASP A 16 -22.59 5.09 -19.86
CA ASP A 16 -23.34 4.07 -19.11
C ASP A 16 -23.30 2.77 -19.90
N LEU A 17 -22.93 1.69 -19.23
CA LEU A 17 -22.81 0.36 -19.83
C LEU A 17 -24.04 -0.49 -19.54
N VAL A 18 -24.48 -1.28 -20.51
CA VAL A 18 -25.54 -2.27 -20.34
C VAL A 18 -24.93 -3.63 -20.03
N LEU A 19 -25.38 -4.24 -18.91
CA LEU A 19 -24.95 -5.57 -18.50
C LEU A 19 -25.85 -6.64 -19.14
N GLU A 20 -25.29 -7.44 -20.03
CA GLU A 20 -25.98 -8.57 -20.68
C GLU A 20 -25.20 -9.86 -20.43
N ASN A 21 -25.83 -10.82 -19.75
CA ASN A 21 -25.21 -12.13 -19.45
C ASN A 21 -23.81 -12.04 -18.80
N GLY A 22 -23.61 -11.08 -17.88
CA GLY A 22 -22.33 -10.88 -17.20
C GLY A 22 -21.30 -10.07 -18.00
N ILE A 23 -21.66 -9.52 -19.16
CA ILE A 23 -20.73 -8.81 -20.03
C ILE A 23 -21.26 -7.42 -20.38
N CYS A 24 -20.41 -6.40 -20.30
CA CYS A 24 -20.66 -5.09 -20.88
C CYS A 24 -19.67 -4.82 -22.02
N ARG A 25 -20.12 -4.09 -23.06
CA ARG A 25 -19.28 -3.73 -24.22
C ARG A 25 -19.40 -2.23 -24.53
N TYR A 26 -18.27 -1.65 -24.86
CA TYR A 26 -18.17 -0.28 -25.37
C TYR A 26 -16.97 -0.18 -26.30
N GLU A 27 -17.19 0.15 -27.58
CA GLU A 27 -16.13 0.19 -28.60
C GLU A 27 -15.27 -1.08 -28.60
N ASP A 28 -13.97 -0.95 -28.31
CA ASP A 28 -13.01 -2.04 -28.19
C ASP A 28 -12.83 -2.55 -26.74
N VAL A 29 -13.68 -2.11 -25.80
CA VAL A 29 -13.64 -2.47 -24.39
C VAL A 29 -14.70 -3.50 -24.07
N THR A 30 -14.30 -4.56 -23.35
CA THR A 30 -15.20 -5.56 -22.76
C THR A 30 -14.95 -5.61 -21.25
N VAL A 31 -16.01 -5.44 -20.47
CA VAL A 31 -16.02 -5.67 -19.01
C VAL A 31 -16.77 -6.96 -18.73
N GLU A 32 -16.13 -7.89 -18.07
CA GLU A 32 -16.69 -9.21 -17.75
C GLU A 32 -16.88 -9.35 -16.24
N PHE A 33 -18.05 -9.80 -15.83
CA PHE A 33 -18.41 -10.14 -14.47
C PHE A 33 -18.61 -11.66 -14.38
N ASP A 34 -17.66 -12.36 -13.74
CA ASP A 34 -17.79 -13.77 -13.41
C ASP A 34 -17.96 -13.91 -11.89
N GLY A 35 -19.23 -13.99 -11.46
CA GLY A 35 -19.55 -13.92 -10.05
C GLY A 35 -19.09 -12.60 -9.43
N ALA A 36 -18.12 -12.68 -8.54
CA ALA A 36 -17.51 -11.52 -7.86
C ALA A 36 -16.28 -10.95 -8.59
N ASN A 37 -15.78 -11.64 -9.62
CA ASN A 37 -14.60 -11.21 -10.37
C ASN A 37 -14.98 -10.16 -11.41
N VAL A 38 -14.16 -9.13 -11.53
CA VAL A 38 -14.27 -8.09 -12.55
C VAL A 38 -13.01 -8.13 -13.42
N ALA A 39 -13.18 -8.45 -14.68
CA ALA A 39 -12.11 -8.46 -15.68
C ALA A 39 -12.40 -7.45 -16.78
N ILE A 40 -11.35 -6.86 -17.34
CA ILE A 40 -11.47 -5.85 -18.39
C ILE A 40 -10.48 -6.17 -19.49
N THR A 41 -11.00 -6.24 -20.72
CA THR A 41 -10.20 -6.32 -21.95
C THR A 41 -10.42 -5.04 -22.73
N GLY A 42 -9.39 -4.45 -23.28
CA GLY A 42 -9.51 -3.24 -24.10
C GLY A 42 -8.41 -3.13 -25.13
N GLY A 43 -8.68 -2.41 -26.22
CA GLY A 43 -7.74 -2.04 -27.25
C GLY A 43 -7.11 -0.68 -27.02
N GLU A 44 -7.35 0.27 -27.94
CA GLU A 44 -6.78 1.62 -27.95
C GLU A 44 -7.56 2.62 -27.09
N THR A 45 -8.80 2.30 -26.70
CA THR A 45 -9.62 3.17 -25.83
C THR A 45 -8.89 3.42 -24.52
N LYS A 46 -8.71 4.72 -24.20
CA LYS A 46 -8.00 5.17 -23.01
C LYS A 46 -8.91 5.23 -21.79
N LEU A 47 -8.77 4.27 -20.89
CA LEU A 47 -9.59 4.05 -19.71
C LEU A 47 -9.11 4.91 -18.53
N LYS A 48 -10.05 5.42 -17.74
CA LYS A 48 -9.80 6.08 -16.45
C LYS A 48 -10.31 5.24 -15.29
N THR A 49 -11.64 5.13 -15.15
CA THR A 49 -12.28 4.40 -14.06
C THR A 49 -13.50 3.64 -14.55
N LEU A 50 -13.82 2.56 -13.85
CA LEU A 50 -15.08 1.86 -13.96
C LEU A 50 -15.81 2.01 -12.61
N GLU A 51 -17.03 2.53 -12.64
CA GLU A 51 -17.91 2.59 -11.46
C GLU A 51 -18.98 1.51 -11.57
N ILE A 52 -19.16 0.76 -10.48
CA ILE A 52 -20.16 -0.29 -10.35
C ILE A 52 -21.05 0.09 -9.18
N GLU A 53 -22.29 0.48 -9.48
CA GLU A 53 -23.27 0.92 -8.50
C GLU A 53 -24.22 -0.20 -8.14
N PHE A 54 -24.42 -0.41 -6.86
CA PHE A 54 -25.33 -1.37 -6.27
C PHE A 54 -26.38 -0.65 -5.45
N LYS A 55 -27.59 -1.18 -5.43
CA LYS A 55 -28.60 -0.74 -4.49
C LYS A 55 -28.20 -1.09 -3.06
N ASN A 56 -28.27 -0.13 -2.16
CA ASN A 56 -28.10 -0.41 -0.75
C ASN A 56 -29.39 -0.99 -0.15
N GLU A 57 -29.41 -2.30 0.10
CA GLU A 57 -30.51 -3.02 0.74
C GLU A 57 -30.10 -3.55 2.14
N PHE A 58 -28.94 -3.17 2.64
CA PHE A 58 -28.31 -3.76 3.81
C PHE A 58 -28.49 -2.90 5.06
N PHE A 59 -28.28 -1.60 4.97
CA PHE A 59 -28.32 -0.67 6.11
C PHE A 59 -28.90 0.69 5.71
N ARG A 60 -29.42 1.44 6.71
CA ARG A 60 -29.93 2.80 6.50
C ARG A 60 -29.35 3.80 7.48
N ASP A 61 -29.29 3.46 8.77
CA ASP A 61 -28.82 4.30 9.87
C ASP A 61 -27.46 3.86 10.43
N ALA A 62 -26.74 3.00 9.69
CA ALA A 62 -25.46 2.46 10.09
C ALA A 62 -24.40 3.52 10.42
N LEU A 63 -23.45 3.13 11.23
CA LEU A 63 -22.16 3.80 11.31
C LEU A 63 -21.17 3.05 10.41
N VAL A 64 -20.37 3.78 9.64
CA VAL A 64 -19.43 3.24 8.65
C VAL A 64 -18.00 3.51 9.08
N LEU A 65 -17.18 2.46 9.09
CA LEU A 65 -15.73 2.51 9.25
C LEU A 65 -15.07 1.98 7.97
N CYS A 66 -13.98 2.62 7.54
CA CYS A 66 -13.23 2.20 6.36
C CYS A 66 -11.72 2.25 6.61
N ASP A 67 -10.93 1.71 5.67
CA ASP A 67 -9.49 1.89 5.60
C ASP A 67 -9.13 3.29 5.06
N ALA A 68 -7.85 3.60 5.04
CA ALA A 68 -7.28 4.81 4.45
C ALA A 68 -6.09 4.44 3.55
N PHE A 69 -5.79 5.27 2.55
CA PHE A 69 -4.61 5.07 1.69
C PHE A 69 -3.31 5.16 2.48
N GLU A 70 -3.32 5.97 3.52
CA GLU A 70 -2.18 6.15 4.42
C GLU A 70 -2.69 6.19 5.87
N ARG A 71 -2.48 5.08 6.56
CA ARG A 71 -3.09 4.88 7.89
C ARG A 71 -2.58 5.83 8.95
N GLY A 72 -1.33 6.29 8.86
CA GLY A 72 -0.76 7.25 9.81
C GLY A 72 -1.48 8.60 9.85
N TYR A 73 -2.16 8.96 8.76
CA TYR A 73 -2.88 10.23 8.61
C TYR A 73 -4.35 10.04 8.23
N GLY A 74 -4.82 8.79 8.24
CA GLY A 74 -6.19 8.43 7.89
C GLY A 74 -7.18 8.73 9.00
N GLU A 75 -8.44 8.87 8.62
CA GLU A 75 -9.54 9.06 9.55
C GLU A 75 -10.27 7.74 9.81
N PHE A 76 -10.07 7.16 10.99
CA PHE A 76 -10.65 5.89 11.43
C PHE A 76 -11.85 6.07 12.38
N ALA A 77 -12.66 7.10 12.16
CA ALA A 77 -13.88 7.29 12.94
C ALA A 77 -15.07 6.57 12.31
N TRP A 78 -15.92 6.00 13.17
CA TRP A 78 -17.24 5.56 12.79
C TRP A 78 -18.12 6.78 12.47
N LYS A 79 -18.64 6.86 11.25
CA LYS A 79 -19.43 7.99 10.75
C LYS A 79 -20.70 7.51 10.06
N LYS A 80 -21.67 8.39 9.96
CA LYS A 80 -22.86 8.14 9.09
C LYS A 80 -22.38 7.94 7.64
N PRO A 81 -23.12 7.14 6.85
CA PRO A 81 -22.88 7.03 5.43
C PRO A 81 -22.86 8.41 4.76
N ASP A 82 -21.83 8.65 3.97
CA ASP A 82 -21.62 9.89 3.23
C ASP A 82 -21.00 9.54 1.89
N TYR A 83 -21.75 9.77 0.80
CA TYR A 83 -21.29 9.46 -0.55
C TYR A 83 -20.06 10.25 -0.99
N SER A 84 -19.77 11.37 -0.34
CA SER A 84 -18.55 12.14 -0.60
C SER A 84 -17.28 11.49 -0.01
N ARG A 85 -17.44 10.57 0.97
CA ARG A 85 -16.33 9.87 1.62
C ARG A 85 -15.77 8.79 0.71
N LEU A 86 -14.51 8.94 0.31
CA LEU A 86 -13.77 7.92 -0.43
C LEU A 86 -13.18 6.90 0.53
N MET A 87 -13.51 5.63 0.34
CA MET A 87 -13.14 4.52 1.23
C MET A 87 -12.28 3.52 0.46
N PRO A 88 -10.94 3.52 0.63
CA PRO A 88 -10.08 2.58 -0.07
C PRO A 88 -10.24 1.15 0.45
N TRP A 89 -10.18 0.21 -0.44
CA TRP A 89 -10.11 -1.23 -0.27
C TRP A 89 -11.34 -1.90 0.33
N TYR A 90 -11.81 -1.45 1.49
CA TYR A 90 -12.99 -2.00 2.18
C TYR A 90 -13.64 -1.00 3.13
N PHE A 91 -14.88 -1.30 3.50
CA PHE A 91 -15.55 -0.68 4.63
C PHE A 91 -16.49 -1.66 5.33
N GLY A 92 -16.79 -1.39 6.59
CA GLY A 92 -17.84 -2.05 7.36
C GLY A 92 -18.91 -1.05 7.80
N ALA A 93 -20.17 -1.43 7.67
CA ALA A 93 -21.33 -0.66 8.14
C ALA A 93 -22.01 -1.40 9.29
N TYR A 94 -22.01 -0.79 10.47
CA TYR A 94 -22.58 -1.37 11.70
C TYR A 94 -23.96 -0.78 12.01
N GLU A 95 -24.96 -1.62 12.12
CA GLU A 95 -26.33 -1.30 12.45
C GLU A 95 -27.00 -2.49 13.16
N ASP A 96 -27.72 -2.27 14.24
CA ASP A 96 -28.53 -3.28 14.93
C ASP A 96 -27.78 -4.59 15.26
N ASN A 97 -26.59 -4.49 15.85
CA ASN A 97 -25.73 -5.64 16.18
C ASN A 97 -25.29 -6.48 14.97
N LYS A 98 -25.29 -5.89 13.77
CA LYS A 98 -24.79 -6.49 12.54
C LYS A 98 -23.76 -5.61 11.88
N THR A 99 -22.73 -6.23 11.31
CA THR A 99 -21.73 -5.55 10.49
C THR A 99 -21.81 -6.07 9.07
N TYR A 100 -22.16 -5.19 8.14
CA TYR A 100 -22.16 -5.44 6.71
C TYR A 100 -20.82 -5.03 6.15
N CYS A 101 -20.03 -5.96 5.63
CA CYS A 101 -18.68 -5.74 5.15
C CYS A 101 -18.62 -5.80 3.62
N PHE A 102 -17.96 -4.82 3.02
CA PHE A 102 -17.77 -4.69 1.57
C PHE A 102 -16.29 -4.44 1.30
N GLY A 103 -15.71 -5.18 0.37
CA GLY A 103 -14.29 -5.04 0.07
C GLY A 103 -13.90 -5.71 -1.24
N VAL A 104 -12.60 -5.73 -1.49
CA VAL A 104 -11.99 -6.47 -2.59
C VAL A 104 -10.90 -7.39 -2.04
N LYS A 105 -10.66 -8.52 -2.70
CA LYS A 105 -9.49 -9.37 -2.40
C LYS A 105 -8.21 -8.57 -2.50
N THR A 106 -7.25 -8.88 -1.64
CA THR A 106 -5.95 -8.19 -1.62
C THR A 106 -5.20 -8.32 -2.94
N ARG A 107 -4.32 -7.35 -3.21
CA ARG A 107 -3.46 -7.28 -4.40
C ARG A 107 -4.23 -7.23 -5.74
N PRO A 108 -5.30 -6.42 -5.85
CA PRO A 108 -5.98 -6.21 -7.12
C PRO A 108 -5.03 -5.54 -8.14
N ASN A 109 -5.37 -5.60 -9.42
CA ASN A 109 -4.62 -4.92 -10.47
C ASN A 109 -5.09 -3.49 -10.74
N THR A 110 -5.99 -2.99 -9.89
CA THR A 110 -6.56 -1.63 -9.96
C THR A 110 -6.64 -1.04 -8.57
N ILE A 111 -6.62 0.28 -8.44
CA ILE A 111 -6.94 0.93 -7.17
C ILE A 111 -8.45 0.86 -6.99
N CYS A 112 -8.89 0.24 -5.90
CA CYS A 112 -10.31 0.02 -5.61
C CYS A 112 -10.74 0.90 -4.43
N THR A 113 -11.78 1.69 -4.64
CA THR A 113 -12.36 2.54 -3.61
C THR A 113 -13.87 2.40 -3.57
N TRP A 114 -14.45 2.66 -2.41
CA TRP A 114 -15.87 2.54 -2.18
C TRP A 114 -16.48 3.88 -1.78
N ARG A 115 -17.75 4.05 -2.11
CA ARG A 115 -18.62 5.10 -1.61
C ARG A 115 -19.97 4.51 -1.22
N CYS A 116 -20.62 5.07 -0.23
CA CYS A 116 -21.98 4.66 0.11
C CYS A 116 -22.81 5.81 0.69
N ASP A 117 -24.10 5.71 0.49
CA ASP A 117 -25.12 6.42 1.22
C ASP A 117 -26.26 5.45 1.59
N GLU A 118 -27.38 5.94 2.10
CA GLU A 118 -28.54 5.13 2.48
C GLU A 118 -29.20 4.39 1.30
N ASN A 119 -28.96 4.82 0.06
CA ASN A 119 -29.62 4.31 -1.14
C ASN A 119 -28.72 3.43 -2.00
N ARG A 120 -27.40 3.69 -2.00
CA ARG A 120 -26.47 3.06 -2.92
C ARG A 120 -25.10 2.80 -2.32
N ILE A 121 -24.41 1.82 -2.89
CA ILE A 121 -23.03 1.47 -2.64
C ILE A 121 -22.33 1.46 -4.01
N THR A 122 -21.21 2.13 -4.14
CA THR A 122 -20.46 2.20 -5.40
C THR A 122 -19.04 1.72 -5.21
N LEU A 123 -18.60 0.78 -6.03
CA LEU A 123 -17.20 0.41 -6.20
C LEU A 123 -16.62 1.20 -7.37
N ILE A 124 -15.53 1.91 -7.13
CA ILE A 124 -14.75 2.62 -8.13
C ILE A 124 -13.47 1.83 -8.38
N VAL A 125 -13.26 1.43 -9.62
CA VAL A 125 -12.11 0.65 -10.10
C VAL A 125 -11.25 1.58 -10.96
N ASP A 126 -10.10 2.02 -10.44
CA ASP A 126 -9.21 2.96 -11.12
C ASP A 126 -8.20 2.21 -12.00
N LEU A 127 -8.30 2.47 -13.30
CA LEU A 127 -7.52 1.83 -14.36
C LEU A 127 -6.34 2.70 -14.83
N ARG A 128 -6.16 3.89 -14.28
CA ARG A 128 -5.13 4.85 -14.74
C ARG A 128 -3.71 4.35 -14.49
N ASN A 129 -2.82 4.82 -15.33
CA ASN A 129 -1.37 4.80 -15.13
C ASN A 129 -0.93 6.16 -14.57
N GLY A 130 -0.70 6.23 -13.28
CA GLY A 130 -0.50 7.51 -12.62
C GLY A 130 -1.71 8.43 -12.84
N LYS A 131 -1.46 9.64 -13.34
CA LYS A 131 -2.51 10.59 -13.69
C LYS A 131 -3.16 10.33 -15.06
N ASN A 132 -2.58 9.46 -15.88
CA ASN A 132 -2.95 9.31 -17.28
C ASN A 132 -3.96 8.17 -17.50
N PRO A 133 -4.94 8.36 -18.39
CA PRO A 133 -5.78 7.27 -18.87
C PRO A 133 -4.94 6.18 -19.56
N LEU A 134 -5.28 4.91 -19.35
CA LEU A 134 -4.56 3.74 -19.84
C LEU A 134 -5.27 3.06 -21.00
N ALA A 135 -4.57 2.82 -22.13
CA ALA A 135 -4.99 1.90 -23.16
C ALA A 135 -4.45 0.49 -22.86
N LEU A 136 -5.32 -0.52 -22.95
CA LEU A 136 -4.91 -1.89 -22.65
C LEU A 136 -4.22 -2.59 -23.84
N ASN A 137 -4.38 -2.08 -25.07
CA ASN A 137 -3.70 -2.58 -26.28
C ASN A 137 -3.87 -4.09 -26.50
N GLY A 138 -5.07 -4.59 -26.29
CA GLY A 138 -5.41 -6.02 -26.40
C GLY A 138 -5.18 -6.83 -25.12
N ARG A 139 -4.63 -6.24 -24.06
CA ARG A 139 -4.50 -6.91 -22.76
C ARG A 139 -5.87 -7.14 -22.12
N ARG A 140 -5.96 -8.28 -21.40
CA ARG A 140 -7.00 -8.55 -20.43
C ARG A 140 -6.40 -8.43 -19.03
N ILE A 141 -7.04 -7.69 -18.15
CA ILE A 141 -6.66 -7.55 -16.74
C ILE A 141 -7.76 -8.10 -15.83
N GLU A 142 -7.38 -8.85 -14.81
CA GLU A 142 -8.24 -9.17 -13.67
C GLU A 142 -8.22 -7.94 -12.76
N ALA A 143 -9.21 -7.07 -12.90
CA ALA A 143 -9.23 -5.78 -12.23
C ALA A 143 -9.29 -5.93 -10.71
N CYS A 144 -10.33 -6.64 -10.23
CA CYS A 144 -10.50 -6.98 -8.81
C CYS A 144 -11.46 -8.15 -8.63
N GLN A 145 -11.46 -8.73 -7.43
CA GLN A 145 -12.48 -9.65 -6.95
C GLN A 145 -13.19 -9.01 -5.76
N MET A 146 -14.48 -8.74 -5.91
CA MET A 146 -15.33 -8.21 -4.85
C MET A 146 -15.59 -9.27 -3.79
N VAL A 147 -15.69 -8.84 -2.53
CA VAL A 147 -16.09 -9.68 -1.40
C VAL A 147 -17.09 -8.93 -0.53
N THR A 148 -18.12 -9.64 -0.07
CA THR A 148 -19.14 -9.08 0.84
C THR A 148 -19.53 -10.14 1.86
N GLU A 149 -19.59 -9.73 3.12
CA GLU A 149 -19.98 -10.60 4.22
C GLU A 149 -20.86 -9.86 5.22
N THR A 150 -21.62 -10.60 6.01
CA THR A 150 -22.43 -10.05 7.09
C THR A 150 -22.16 -10.85 8.35
N TYR A 151 -21.86 -10.16 9.43
CA TYR A 151 -21.58 -10.77 10.73
C TYR A 151 -22.53 -10.21 11.77
N GLU A 152 -22.91 -11.05 12.74
CA GLU A 152 -23.62 -10.65 13.95
C GLU A 152 -22.63 -10.46 15.10
N GLY A 153 -22.92 -9.51 16.00
CA GLY A 153 -22.12 -9.26 17.19
C GLY A 153 -21.17 -8.06 17.09
N ASP A 154 -20.01 -8.18 17.72
CA ASP A 154 -19.03 -7.08 17.83
C ASP A 154 -18.45 -6.70 16.47
N ALA A 155 -18.43 -5.39 16.17
CA ALA A 155 -17.96 -4.90 14.88
C ALA A 155 -16.45 -5.06 14.67
N PHE A 156 -15.64 -5.06 15.73
CA PHE A 156 -14.21 -5.29 15.62
C PHE A 156 -13.92 -6.74 15.22
N ASP A 157 -14.58 -7.70 15.88
CA ASP A 157 -14.45 -9.11 15.54
C ASP A 157 -14.91 -9.40 14.11
N ALA A 158 -16.02 -8.76 13.69
CA ALA A 158 -16.52 -8.83 12.32
C ALA A 158 -15.51 -8.35 11.29
N LEU A 159 -14.89 -7.18 11.52
CA LEU A 159 -13.88 -6.62 10.62
C LEU A 159 -12.59 -7.48 10.61
N CYS A 160 -12.19 -8.03 11.75
CA CYS A 160 -11.07 -8.97 11.83
C CYS A 160 -11.33 -10.25 11.03
N ALA A 161 -12.56 -10.78 11.10
CA ALA A 161 -12.97 -11.93 10.31
C ALA A 161 -13.00 -11.59 8.81
N PHE A 162 -13.51 -10.41 8.45
CA PHE A 162 -13.56 -9.95 7.07
C PHE A 162 -12.17 -9.75 6.46
N CYS A 163 -11.19 -9.24 7.23
CA CYS A 163 -9.80 -9.15 6.77
C CYS A 163 -9.24 -10.52 6.33
N LYS A 164 -9.62 -11.60 7.02
CA LYS A 164 -9.21 -12.97 6.63
C LYS A 164 -9.90 -13.42 5.34
N VAL A 165 -11.14 -12.98 5.09
CA VAL A 165 -11.84 -13.24 3.82
C VAL A 165 -11.18 -12.49 2.68
N MET A 166 -10.72 -11.25 2.90
CA MET A 166 -10.05 -10.47 1.86
C MET A 166 -8.66 -11.01 1.49
N CYS A 167 -7.95 -11.67 2.42
CA CYS A 167 -6.59 -12.16 2.22
C CYS A 167 -6.46 -13.62 2.64
N ASP A 168 -6.47 -14.53 1.67
CA ASP A 168 -6.41 -15.99 1.92
C ASP A 168 -4.99 -16.46 2.28
N ASP A 169 -3.95 -15.71 1.87
CA ASP A 169 -2.54 -16.06 1.99
C ASP A 169 -1.74 -15.03 2.80
N ALA A 170 -2.36 -14.44 3.82
CA ALA A 170 -1.72 -13.46 4.68
C ALA A 170 -0.46 -14.05 5.34
N LYS A 171 0.69 -13.42 5.10
CA LYS A 171 1.94 -13.75 5.80
C LYS A 171 1.93 -13.07 7.17
N LEU A 172 1.34 -13.73 8.15
CA LEU A 172 1.29 -13.25 9.51
C LEU A 172 2.62 -13.53 10.20
N LEU A 173 3.06 -12.59 11.01
CA LEU A 173 4.21 -12.77 11.87
C LEU A 173 3.91 -13.79 12.96
N THR A 174 4.92 -14.58 13.32
CA THR A 174 4.79 -15.65 14.32
C THR A 174 4.73 -15.12 15.77
N GLY A 175 4.95 -13.84 15.97
CA GLY A 175 4.94 -13.20 17.29
C GLY A 175 4.70 -11.68 17.21
N PRO A 176 4.50 -11.01 18.34
CA PRO A 176 4.28 -9.58 18.39
C PRO A 176 5.53 -8.81 17.98
N ILE A 177 5.34 -7.74 17.21
CA ILE A 177 6.37 -6.71 17.01
C ILE A 177 6.16 -5.66 18.09
N TYR A 178 7.14 -5.51 18.97
CA TYR A 178 7.19 -4.46 19.98
C TYR A 178 8.64 -4.08 20.25
N GLY A 179 8.87 -2.91 20.83
CA GLY A 179 10.21 -2.45 21.15
C GLY A 179 10.34 -0.95 20.91
N GLY A 180 11.44 -0.51 20.32
CA GLY A 180 11.72 0.89 20.09
C GLY A 180 12.09 1.20 18.65
N ASN A 181 11.76 2.43 18.27
CA ASN A 181 12.23 3.11 17.09
C ASN A 181 12.79 4.47 17.54
N ASP A 182 13.95 4.87 17.05
CA ASP A 182 14.63 6.04 17.60
C ASP A 182 14.22 7.38 16.97
N TRP A 183 13.30 7.39 16.00
CA TRP A 183 12.91 8.62 15.33
C TRP A 183 12.43 9.71 16.29
N TYR A 184 11.36 9.42 17.04
CA TYR A 184 10.72 10.44 17.90
C TYR A 184 11.53 10.89 19.12
N CYS A 185 12.66 10.26 19.39
CA CYS A 185 13.60 10.75 20.42
C CYS A 185 14.83 11.42 19.83
N ASN A 186 15.25 11.08 18.62
CA ASN A 186 16.47 11.58 18.01
C ASN A 186 16.26 12.46 16.76
N TYR A 187 15.14 12.28 16.02
CA TYR A 187 14.82 13.03 14.79
C TYR A 187 16.00 13.09 13.80
N GLY A 188 16.69 11.93 13.60
CA GLY A 188 17.87 11.83 12.74
C GLY A 188 19.19 12.23 13.40
N ASP A 189 19.21 12.87 14.57
CA ASP A 189 20.42 13.05 15.36
C ASP A 189 20.75 11.77 16.15
N SER A 190 21.15 10.73 15.44
CA SER A 190 21.40 9.39 15.97
C SER A 190 22.83 8.91 15.71
N SER A 191 23.21 7.84 16.40
CA SER A 191 24.52 7.20 16.26
C SER A 191 24.47 5.76 16.77
N ALA A 192 25.44 4.92 16.39
CA ALA A 192 25.58 3.58 16.93
C ALA A 192 25.59 3.55 18.46
N GLU A 193 26.28 4.50 19.11
CA GLU A 193 26.31 4.60 20.56
C GLU A 193 24.90 4.86 21.15
N LYS A 194 24.15 5.81 20.58
CA LYS A 194 22.77 6.09 21.01
C LYS A 194 21.88 4.88 20.81
N ILE A 195 21.96 4.20 19.68
CA ILE A 195 21.21 2.99 19.39
C ILE A 195 21.49 1.88 20.40
N LEU A 196 22.75 1.60 20.71
CA LEU A 196 23.12 0.57 21.69
C LEU A 196 22.61 0.93 23.10
N ARG A 197 22.69 2.20 23.49
CA ARG A 197 22.12 2.69 24.76
C ARG A 197 20.58 2.50 24.80
N HIS A 198 19.88 2.82 23.73
CA HIS A 198 18.43 2.59 23.62
C HIS A 198 18.11 1.10 23.65
N THR A 199 18.89 0.27 22.94
CA THR A 199 18.76 -1.19 22.96
C THR A 199 18.84 -1.72 24.39
N GLN A 200 19.81 -1.29 25.17
CA GLN A 200 19.95 -1.71 26.57
C GLN A 200 18.66 -1.38 27.36
N ARG A 201 18.14 -0.15 27.23
CA ARG A 201 16.92 0.27 27.94
C ARG A 201 15.68 -0.53 27.54
N ILE A 202 15.53 -0.78 26.24
CA ILE A 202 14.41 -1.56 25.71
C ILE A 202 14.45 -3.00 26.25
N VAL A 203 15.64 -3.62 26.26
CA VAL A 203 15.83 -4.97 26.80
C VAL A 203 15.58 -5.02 28.31
N GLU A 204 16.03 -4.02 29.07
CA GLU A 204 15.75 -3.91 30.52
C GLU A 204 14.24 -3.81 30.81
N CYS A 205 13.46 -3.18 29.93
CA CYS A 205 12.01 -3.02 30.06
C CYS A 205 11.21 -4.22 29.51
N ALA A 206 11.84 -5.10 28.74
CA ALA A 206 11.15 -6.22 28.10
C ALA A 206 10.75 -7.29 29.13
N PRO A 207 9.64 -8.02 28.90
CA PRO A 207 9.29 -9.19 29.71
C PRO A 207 10.40 -10.24 29.69
N LYS A 208 10.78 -10.74 30.85
CA LYS A 208 11.89 -11.70 30.98
C LYS A 208 11.64 -13.03 30.25
N ASP A 209 10.38 -13.48 30.25
CA ASP A 209 9.96 -14.75 29.66
C ASP A 209 9.15 -14.53 28.36
N GLY A 210 9.24 -13.33 27.77
CA GLY A 210 8.54 -12.94 26.56
C GLY A 210 9.40 -13.00 25.29
N PRO A 211 8.81 -12.73 24.13
CA PRO A 211 9.57 -12.56 22.89
C PRO A 211 10.55 -11.38 23.02
N LYS A 212 11.65 -11.42 22.28
CA LYS A 212 12.64 -10.34 22.27
C LYS A 212 12.03 -9.05 21.65
N PRO A 213 12.35 -7.87 22.21
CA PRO A 213 11.95 -6.59 21.64
C PRO A 213 12.73 -6.28 20.37
N TYR A 214 12.15 -5.48 19.50
CA TYR A 214 12.85 -4.91 18.34
C TYR A 214 13.54 -3.59 18.72
N MET A 215 14.72 -3.35 18.15
CA MET A 215 15.33 -2.03 18.08
C MET A 215 15.44 -1.62 16.63
N VAL A 216 14.64 -0.64 16.20
CA VAL A 216 14.59 -0.15 14.83
C VAL A 216 15.40 1.14 14.71
N ILE A 217 16.43 1.11 13.90
CA ILE A 217 17.23 2.29 13.52
C ILE A 217 16.43 3.05 12.46
N ASP A 218 16.03 4.27 12.76
CA ASP A 218 15.28 5.13 11.83
C ASP A 218 16.21 5.99 10.94
N ASP A 219 15.67 6.97 10.21
CA ASP A 219 16.41 7.87 9.33
C ASP A 219 17.63 8.52 10.02
N GLY A 220 18.74 8.64 9.30
CA GLY A 220 19.96 9.27 9.78
C GLY A 220 21.18 8.34 9.86
N TRP A 221 21.01 7.03 9.58
CA TRP A 221 22.13 6.07 9.56
C TRP A 221 22.92 6.07 8.25
N GLN A 222 22.29 6.40 7.14
CA GLN A 222 22.85 6.39 5.80
C GLN A 222 23.82 7.56 5.56
N VAL A 223 24.65 7.47 4.52
CA VAL A 223 25.67 8.48 4.19
C VAL A 223 25.11 9.85 3.83
N CYS A 224 23.89 9.89 3.29
CA CYS A 224 23.20 11.15 2.98
C CYS A 224 22.08 11.38 3.97
N ALA A 225 21.96 12.61 4.46
CA ALA A 225 20.89 13.03 5.34
C ALA A 225 19.55 13.19 4.57
N ARG A 226 18.44 13.39 5.33
CA ARG A 226 17.12 13.75 4.83
C ARG A 226 16.43 12.67 4.00
N CYS A 227 16.26 11.50 4.60
CA CYS A 227 15.45 10.41 4.03
C CYS A 227 15.92 9.98 2.62
N THR A 228 17.22 9.91 2.37
CA THR A 228 17.73 9.74 1.01
C THR A 228 18.89 8.74 0.99
N GLY A 229 18.81 7.75 0.06
CA GLY A 229 19.94 6.86 -0.24
C GLY A 229 21.14 7.62 -0.82
N PRO A 230 22.26 6.93 -1.03
CA PRO A 230 22.37 5.47 -1.20
C PRO A 230 22.33 4.67 0.12
N TRP A 231 21.88 3.42 0.01
CA TRP A 231 21.61 2.53 1.15
C TRP A 231 22.69 1.46 1.35
N TYR A 232 23.92 1.68 0.85
CA TYR A 232 24.96 0.65 0.81
C TYR A 232 25.89 0.64 2.04
N THR A 233 25.86 1.66 2.90
CA THR A 233 26.72 1.73 4.09
C THR A 233 26.19 2.74 5.11
N GLY A 234 26.54 2.56 6.37
CA GLY A 234 26.35 3.55 7.41
C GLY A 234 27.27 4.76 7.26
N ASN A 235 26.86 5.91 7.80
CA ASN A 235 27.72 7.08 7.91
C ASN A 235 28.76 6.91 9.03
N GLN A 236 29.61 7.93 9.25
CA GLN A 236 30.69 7.88 10.24
C GLN A 236 30.22 7.67 11.70
N LEU A 237 28.97 8.04 12.03
CA LEU A 237 28.41 7.86 13.37
C LEU A 237 27.89 6.44 13.62
N PHE A 238 27.60 5.70 12.55
CA PHE A 238 27.05 4.33 12.61
C PHE A 238 28.08 3.27 12.26
N GLY A 239 29.01 3.57 11.35
CA GLY A 239 30.05 2.62 10.92
C GLY A 239 29.48 1.43 10.13
N ASP A 240 29.94 0.23 10.47
CA ASP A 240 29.49 -1.00 9.82
C ASP A 240 28.13 -1.43 10.35
N MET A 241 27.12 -1.43 9.48
CA MET A 241 25.73 -1.74 9.83
C MET A 241 25.53 -3.22 10.20
N GLY A 242 26.34 -4.13 9.66
CA GLY A 242 26.29 -5.54 10.03
C GLY A 242 26.86 -5.80 11.42
N VAL A 243 27.94 -5.10 11.78
CA VAL A 243 28.49 -5.13 13.14
C VAL A 243 27.47 -4.58 14.14
N LEU A 244 26.81 -3.46 13.82
CA LEU A 244 25.81 -2.86 14.68
C LEU A 244 24.58 -3.79 14.86
N ALA A 245 24.10 -4.42 13.78
CA ALA A 245 23.01 -5.38 13.87
C ALA A 245 23.35 -6.54 14.81
N LYS A 246 24.57 -7.10 14.70
CA LYS A 246 25.06 -8.15 15.58
C LYS A 246 25.14 -7.69 17.04
N GLN A 247 25.62 -6.50 17.32
CA GLN A 247 25.67 -5.94 18.67
C GLN A 247 24.28 -5.82 19.31
N ILE A 248 23.28 -5.34 18.53
CA ILE A 248 21.88 -5.27 18.98
C ILE A 248 21.38 -6.69 19.34
N GLU A 249 21.66 -7.69 18.51
CA GLU A 249 21.27 -9.07 18.74
C GLU A 249 21.93 -9.68 20.00
N GLU A 250 23.23 -9.44 20.19
CA GLU A 250 24.01 -9.89 21.37
C GLU A 250 23.49 -9.27 22.66
N MET A 251 22.93 -8.06 22.61
CA MET A 251 22.29 -7.40 23.75
C MET A 251 20.90 -7.95 24.07
N GLY A 252 20.31 -8.79 23.22
CA GLY A 252 19.02 -9.46 23.45
C GLY A 252 17.84 -8.81 22.75
N ALA A 253 18.05 -7.87 21.82
CA ALA A 253 17.01 -7.29 20.96
C ALA A 253 17.08 -7.88 19.54
N ILE A 254 16.06 -7.63 18.74
CA ILE A 254 16.00 -7.96 17.31
C ILE A 254 16.29 -6.69 16.50
N PRO A 255 17.34 -6.68 15.63
CA PRO A 255 17.68 -5.49 14.87
C PRO A 255 16.66 -5.20 13.76
N GLY A 256 16.20 -3.96 13.68
CA GLY A 256 15.40 -3.41 12.62
C GLY A 256 16.03 -2.16 12.01
N ILE A 257 15.66 -1.83 10.78
CA ILE A 257 16.21 -0.70 10.05
C ILE A 257 15.18 -0.02 9.17
N TRP A 258 15.28 1.28 9.04
CA TRP A 258 14.46 2.13 8.18
C TRP A 258 15.15 2.40 6.85
N ILE A 259 14.37 2.46 5.77
CA ILE A 259 14.78 2.94 4.45
C ILE A 259 13.65 3.69 3.74
N ARG A 260 14.00 4.49 2.73
CA ARG A 260 13.10 5.04 1.71
C ARG A 260 13.52 4.51 0.34
N PRO A 261 12.94 3.39 -0.13
CA PRO A 261 13.52 2.58 -1.21
C PRO A 261 13.71 3.31 -2.54
N LEU A 262 12.80 4.26 -2.85
CA LEU A 262 12.78 4.92 -4.17
C LEU A 262 13.57 6.23 -4.22
N ARG A 263 14.14 6.71 -3.11
CA ARG A 263 14.83 8.01 -3.10
C ARG A 263 16.35 7.89 -2.95
N THR A 264 17.11 8.55 -3.84
CA THR A 264 18.58 8.53 -3.82
C THR A 264 19.18 9.84 -4.33
N VAL A 265 20.43 10.13 -3.92
CA VAL A 265 21.26 11.20 -4.49
C VAL A 265 22.21 10.68 -5.57
N GLU A 266 22.23 9.38 -5.82
CA GLU A 266 23.08 8.80 -6.86
C GLU A 266 22.69 9.33 -8.23
N MET A 267 23.70 9.51 -9.10
CA MET A 267 23.46 9.84 -10.50
C MET A 267 22.82 8.65 -11.21
N LEU A 268 21.62 8.84 -11.72
CA LEU A 268 20.82 7.82 -12.37
C LEU A 268 20.66 8.09 -13.87
N PRO A 269 20.43 7.05 -14.71
CA PRO A 269 19.91 7.23 -16.05
C PRO A 269 18.59 8.03 -16.01
N LYS A 270 18.37 8.86 -17.03
CA LYS A 270 17.18 9.74 -17.04
C LYS A 270 15.86 8.99 -17.05
N ASP A 271 15.83 7.85 -17.69
CA ASP A 271 14.68 6.93 -17.82
C ASP A 271 14.35 6.19 -16.52
N TRP A 272 15.25 6.21 -15.53
CA TRP A 272 15.01 5.68 -14.18
C TRP A 272 14.36 6.69 -13.24
N VAL A 273 14.31 7.96 -13.64
CA VAL A 273 13.86 9.06 -12.77
C VAL A 273 12.40 9.35 -13.00
N LEU A 274 11.58 9.07 -11.98
CA LEU A 274 10.15 9.42 -11.96
C LEU A 274 9.94 10.92 -11.74
N THR A 275 10.67 11.50 -10.79
CA THR A 275 10.62 12.93 -10.49
C THR A 275 11.92 13.36 -9.82
N ARG A 276 12.40 14.56 -10.14
CA ARG A 276 13.39 15.27 -9.35
C ARG A 276 12.66 16.02 -8.24
N GLN A 277 12.88 15.62 -6.99
CA GLN A 277 12.14 16.21 -5.86
C GLN A 277 12.74 17.52 -5.35
N ASP A 278 14.06 17.66 -5.47
CA ASP A 278 14.80 18.84 -5.09
C ASP A 278 16.11 18.91 -5.92
N ASP A 279 16.97 19.89 -5.66
CA ASP A 279 18.17 20.11 -6.48
C ASP A 279 19.21 19.01 -6.36
N TYR A 280 19.10 18.09 -5.40
CA TYR A 280 20.12 17.08 -5.13
C TYR A 280 19.60 15.63 -5.06
N ALA A 281 18.30 15.37 -5.05
CA ALA A 281 17.75 14.01 -4.91
C ALA A 281 16.79 13.65 -6.04
N PHE A 282 16.81 12.38 -6.41
CA PHE A 282 15.95 11.79 -7.42
C PHE A 282 14.97 10.82 -6.77
N LEU A 283 13.76 10.77 -7.31
CA LEU A 283 12.80 9.73 -7.05
C LEU A 283 12.85 8.74 -8.22
N MET A 284 13.12 7.47 -7.93
CA MET A 284 13.21 6.41 -8.92
C MET A 284 11.84 5.91 -9.35
N ASP A 285 11.72 5.55 -10.63
CA ASP A 285 10.48 5.03 -11.21
C ASP A 285 10.36 3.52 -10.99
N PRO A 286 9.44 3.05 -10.12
CA PRO A 286 9.28 1.62 -9.85
C PRO A 286 8.67 0.82 -11.02
N SER A 287 8.30 1.48 -12.12
CA SER A 287 7.87 0.79 -13.33
C SER A 287 9.04 0.32 -14.21
N VAL A 288 10.26 0.80 -13.91
CA VAL A 288 11.50 0.44 -14.61
C VAL A 288 12.11 -0.81 -13.96
N PRO A 289 12.35 -1.90 -14.71
CA PRO A 289 12.87 -3.14 -14.14
C PRO A 289 14.20 -2.97 -13.39
N GLU A 290 15.13 -2.20 -13.93
CA GLU A 290 16.45 -1.96 -13.33
C GLU A 290 16.36 -1.18 -12.01
N VAL A 291 15.32 -0.36 -11.83
CA VAL A 291 15.03 0.29 -10.55
C VAL A 291 14.56 -0.74 -9.52
N LEU A 292 13.74 -1.70 -9.93
CA LEU A 292 13.33 -2.79 -9.04
C LEU A 292 14.51 -3.68 -8.65
N ASP A 293 15.43 -3.96 -9.58
CA ASP A 293 16.66 -4.69 -9.30
C ASP A 293 17.52 -3.94 -8.25
N LYS A 294 17.67 -2.63 -8.40
CA LYS A 294 18.39 -1.80 -7.41
C LYS A 294 17.71 -1.82 -6.04
N VAL A 295 16.40 -1.71 -5.98
CA VAL A 295 15.65 -1.84 -4.72
C VAL A 295 15.87 -3.22 -4.10
N ALA A 296 15.80 -4.29 -4.90
CA ALA A 296 16.05 -5.65 -4.42
C ALA A 296 17.47 -5.81 -3.86
N GLU A 297 18.49 -5.27 -4.55
CA GLU A 297 19.88 -5.29 -4.07
C GLU A 297 20.04 -4.60 -2.70
N ASP A 298 19.40 -3.46 -2.49
CA ASP A 298 19.44 -2.74 -1.23
C ASP A 298 18.77 -3.55 -0.10
N ILE A 299 17.61 -4.17 -0.37
CA ILE A 299 16.91 -5.03 0.58
C ILE A 299 17.74 -6.29 0.92
N VAL A 300 18.32 -6.96 -0.09
CA VAL A 300 19.21 -8.14 0.12
C VAL A 300 20.43 -7.76 0.95
N ARG A 301 21.02 -6.59 0.73
CA ARG A 301 22.14 -6.08 1.51
C ARG A 301 21.78 -5.91 2.97
N ILE A 302 20.65 -5.27 3.26
CA ILE A 302 20.11 -5.09 4.63
C ILE A 302 19.88 -6.44 5.31
N ARG A 303 19.26 -7.40 4.60
CA ARG A 303 19.08 -8.76 5.06
C ARG A 303 20.42 -9.42 5.42
N ASN A 304 21.44 -9.27 4.56
CA ASN A 304 22.76 -9.84 4.75
C ASN A 304 23.52 -9.18 5.92
N TRP A 305 23.22 -7.94 6.29
CA TRP A 305 23.72 -7.31 7.51
C TRP A 305 23.13 -7.93 8.78
N GLY A 306 22.04 -8.70 8.67
CA GLY A 306 21.39 -9.39 9.79
C GLY A 306 20.15 -8.72 10.35
N TYR A 307 19.66 -7.65 9.72
CA TYR A 307 18.41 -7.02 10.15
C TYR A 307 17.22 -7.95 9.90
N LYS A 308 16.28 -7.97 10.85
CA LYS A 308 15.09 -8.84 10.86
C LYS A 308 13.77 -8.05 10.75
N LEU A 309 13.85 -6.73 10.70
CA LEU A 309 12.72 -5.85 10.40
C LEU A 309 13.20 -4.74 9.46
N ILE A 310 12.42 -4.51 8.42
CA ILE A 310 12.61 -3.39 7.48
C ILE A 310 11.36 -2.49 7.56
N LYS A 311 11.56 -1.24 7.95
CA LYS A 311 10.57 -0.18 7.83
C LYS A 311 10.84 0.57 6.52
N HIS A 312 10.01 0.39 5.50
CA HIS A 312 10.09 1.20 4.30
C HIS A 312 9.07 2.33 4.37
N ASP A 313 9.56 3.54 4.35
CA ASP A 313 8.77 4.75 4.56
C ASP A 313 8.56 5.55 3.27
N PHE A 314 7.60 6.46 3.28
CA PHE A 314 7.27 7.38 2.18
C PHE A 314 6.77 6.71 0.88
N THR A 315 6.62 5.41 0.84
CA THR A 315 6.32 4.70 -0.42
C THR A 315 4.99 5.13 -1.03
N THR A 316 3.98 5.45 -0.21
CA THR A 316 2.70 6.00 -0.67
C THR A 316 2.91 7.35 -1.36
N GLY A 317 3.51 8.33 -0.69
CA GLY A 317 3.80 9.65 -1.26
C GLY A 317 4.71 9.56 -2.50
N ASP A 318 5.71 8.66 -2.49
CA ASP A 318 6.64 8.48 -3.59
C ASP A 318 5.95 7.91 -4.85
N THR A 319 5.02 6.97 -4.69
CA THR A 319 4.35 6.31 -5.82
C THR A 319 3.11 7.07 -6.29
N PHE A 320 2.37 7.72 -5.42
CA PHE A 320 1.19 8.48 -5.80
C PHE A 320 1.48 9.97 -6.06
N GLY A 321 2.50 10.55 -5.42
CA GLY A 321 2.79 11.99 -5.48
C GLY A 321 1.83 12.84 -4.65
N LEU A 322 1.02 12.21 -3.83
CA LEU A 322 0.04 12.78 -2.92
C LEU A 322 0.12 12.05 -1.60
N TRP A 323 -0.22 12.72 -0.51
CA TRP A 323 -0.49 12.07 0.75
C TRP A 323 -1.88 11.43 0.74
N GLY A 324 -2.08 10.39 1.54
CA GLY A 324 -3.34 9.64 1.55
C GLY A 324 -4.58 10.51 1.78
N PHE A 325 -4.49 11.55 2.60
CA PHE A 325 -5.59 12.49 2.86
C PHE A 325 -5.86 13.48 1.72
N GLU A 326 -4.95 13.61 0.75
CA GLU A 326 -5.11 14.45 -0.44
C GLU A 326 -5.72 13.69 -1.63
N MET A 327 -5.82 12.35 -1.52
CA MET A 327 -6.33 11.51 -2.60
C MET A 327 -7.84 11.64 -2.74
N SER A 328 -8.30 11.69 -3.98
CA SER A 328 -9.71 11.73 -4.37
C SER A 328 -9.92 10.93 -5.66
N ASP A 329 -11.16 10.78 -6.12
CA ASP A 329 -11.46 10.06 -7.38
C ASP A 329 -10.72 10.63 -8.58
N ASP A 330 -10.55 11.95 -8.61
CA ASP A 330 -9.87 12.64 -9.71
C ASP A 330 -8.34 12.61 -9.54
N TYR A 331 -7.85 12.41 -8.30
CA TYR A 331 -6.45 12.57 -7.92
C TYR A 331 -5.94 11.42 -7.05
N VAL A 332 -6.01 10.18 -7.55
CA VAL A 332 -5.38 9.05 -6.86
C VAL A 332 -3.87 9.05 -7.05
N SER A 333 -3.36 9.49 -8.21
CA SER A 333 -1.93 9.66 -8.43
C SER A 333 -1.63 10.81 -9.39
N GLN A 334 -0.55 11.54 -9.12
CA GLN A 334 -0.04 12.61 -10.00
C GLN A 334 1.22 12.19 -10.78
N LYS A 335 1.65 10.93 -10.66
CA LYS A 335 2.88 10.45 -11.30
C LYS A 335 2.69 10.14 -12.78
N GLU A 336 3.80 10.09 -13.51
CA GLU A 336 3.88 9.65 -14.90
C GLU A 336 4.95 8.56 -15.00
N PHE A 337 4.55 7.31 -14.81
CA PHE A 337 5.46 6.17 -14.90
C PHE A 337 5.98 5.96 -16.33
N ALA A 338 7.18 5.40 -16.46
CA ALA A 338 7.79 5.09 -17.75
C ALA A 338 7.04 3.96 -18.48
N ASP A 339 6.68 2.90 -17.77
CA ASP A 339 5.85 1.83 -18.33
C ASP A 339 4.38 2.29 -18.46
N LYS A 340 3.98 2.61 -19.67
CA LYS A 340 2.62 3.06 -20.01
C LYS A 340 1.64 1.91 -20.24
N THR A 341 2.03 0.68 -19.99
CA THR A 341 1.19 -0.50 -20.29
C THR A 341 0.48 -1.05 -19.05
N LYS A 342 0.86 -0.61 -17.85
CA LYS A 342 0.34 -1.10 -16.56
C LYS A 342 -0.49 -0.06 -15.84
N THR A 343 -1.43 -0.52 -15.01
CA THR A 343 -2.11 0.35 -14.06
C THR A 343 -1.16 0.77 -12.93
N THR A 344 -1.50 1.84 -12.22
CA THR A 344 -0.77 2.25 -11.01
C THR A 344 -0.70 1.11 -9.99
N ALA A 345 -1.80 0.37 -9.80
CA ALA A 345 -1.85 -0.75 -8.86
C ALA A 345 -0.91 -1.91 -9.27
N GLU A 346 -0.82 -2.24 -10.57
CA GLU A 346 0.13 -3.25 -11.05
C GLU A 346 1.57 -2.83 -10.76
N ILE A 347 1.93 -1.56 -10.95
CA ILE A 347 3.27 -1.03 -10.69
C ILE A 347 3.60 -1.10 -9.19
N ILE A 348 2.71 -0.61 -8.33
CA ILE A 348 2.90 -0.62 -6.88
C ILE A 348 2.97 -2.05 -6.35
N LYS A 349 2.07 -2.92 -6.79
CA LYS A 349 2.08 -4.34 -6.42
C LYS A 349 3.41 -5.00 -6.76
N ASN A 350 3.97 -4.70 -7.94
CA ASN A 350 5.25 -5.25 -8.36
C ASN A 350 6.41 -4.75 -7.47
N LEU A 351 6.42 -3.46 -7.11
CA LEU A 351 7.39 -2.91 -6.16
C LEU A 351 7.34 -3.64 -4.79
N TYR A 352 6.13 -3.77 -4.21
CA TYR A 352 5.99 -4.42 -2.90
C TYR A 352 6.33 -5.92 -2.96
N GLN A 353 6.01 -6.59 -4.07
CA GLN A 353 6.41 -7.99 -4.30
C GLN A 353 7.94 -8.11 -4.38
N THR A 354 8.60 -7.21 -5.11
CA THR A 354 10.08 -7.16 -5.21
C THR A 354 10.72 -6.98 -3.83
N ILE A 355 10.22 -6.06 -3.00
CA ILE A 355 10.70 -5.86 -1.64
C ILE A 355 10.50 -7.14 -0.80
N ARG A 356 9.33 -7.77 -0.88
CA ARG A 356 9.04 -9.00 -0.13
C ARG A 356 9.93 -10.16 -0.55
N ASP A 357 10.09 -10.38 -1.86
CA ASP A 357 10.91 -11.48 -2.39
C ASP A 357 12.39 -11.32 -2.01
N ALA A 358 12.91 -10.09 -2.07
CA ALA A 358 14.28 -9.77 -1.67
C ALA A 358 14.49 -9.93 -0.16
N ALA A 359 13.53 -9.53 0.67
CA ALA A 359 13.58 -9.69 2.12
C ALA A 359 13.48 -11.15 2.55
N GLY A 360 12.71 -11.98 1.82
CA GLY A 360 12.40 -13.35 2.22
C GLY A 360 11.31 -13.40 3.31
N ASP A 361 10.97 -14.60 3.76
CA ASP A 361 9.82 -14.83 4.65
C ASP A 361 10.14 -14.59 6.14
N ASP A 362 11.41 -14.55 6.51
CA ASP A 362 11.89 -14.42 7.89
C ASP A 362 12.12 -12.97 8.35
N ILE A 363 11.87 -12.00 7.47
CA ILE A 363 12.01 -10.56 7.78
C ILE A 363 10.63 -9.91 7.88
N ALA A 364 10.39 -9.22 8.99
CA ALA A 364 9.21 -8.37 9.15
C ALA A 364 9.33 -7.13 8.26
N ILE A 365 8.26 -6.80 7.53
CA ILE A 365 8.18 -5.57 6.74
C ILE A 365 7.03 -4.74 7.29
N ILE A 366 7.32 -3.47 7.57
CA ILE A 366 6.34 -2.44 7.94
C ILE A 366 6.55 -1.23 7.04
N GLY A 367 5.45 -0.53 6.71
CA GLY A 367 5.46 0.64 5.85
C GLY A 367 4.48 1.69 6.29
#